data_61abdd6708c706abbd3e3a1ef59b1b8e
#
_entry.id   61abdd6708c706abbd3e3a1ef59b1b8e
#
_cell.length_a   1.000
_cell.length_b   1.000
_cell.length_c   1.000
_cell.angle_alpha   90.00
_cell.angle_beta   90.00
_cell.angle_gamma   90.00
#
_symmetry.space_group_name_H-M   'P 1'
#
loop_
_entity.id
_entity.type
_entity.pdbx_description
1 polymer ?
#
loop_
_entity_poly.entity_id
_entity_poly.type
_entity_poly.pdbx_seq_one_letter_code
_entity_poly.pdbx_strand_id
1 'polypeptide(L)'
;DGETWSGPFNLNQDVKEEWMSFCGTSPGTGVQLRSGRLVIPIYYNGDHKRHFSASVVYSDDGGATWKRGKSPNDGRIFEGREIDSRTLDTEAAATHEATLIERADGSLLMLMRNQHPSGKVATTVSIDGGETWSDVSFAQEITEIFCQPNAVPWPTEECPERVVFANASQMRPYRGRG
;
A
#
# COMPACT_ATOMS: atom_id res chain seq x y z
N ASP A 1 -18.81 -8.73 -15.53
CA ASP A 1 -18.48 -9.16 -16.89
C ASP A 1 -17.67 -8.10 -17.66
N GLY A 2 -17.71 -6.85 -17.23
CA GLY A 2 -17.03 -5.72 -17.88
C GLY A 2 -17.79 -5.12 -19.08
N GLU A 3 -18.91 -5.67 -19.46
CA GLU A 3 -19.78 -5.14 -20.51
C GLU A 3 -20.81 -4.16 -19.95
N THR A 4 -21.20 -4.36 -18.69
CA THR A 4 -22.14 -3.50 -17.96
C THR A 4 -21.57 -3.14 -16.60
N TRP A 5 -21.90 -1.94 -16.10
CA TRP A 5 -21.45 -1.41 -14.81
C TRP A 5 -22.65 -1.00 -13.96
N SER A 6 -22.64 -1.36 -12.70
CA SER A 6 -23.56 -0.79 -11.71
C SER A 6 -23.23 0.69 -11.46
N GLY A 7 -24.12 1.41 -10.81
CA GLY A 7 -23.83 2.76 -10.34
C GLY A 7 -22.63 2.78 -9.36
N PRO A 8 -21.93 3.93 -9.22
CA PRO A 8 -20.80 4.04 -8.32
C PRO A 8 -21.24 3.88 -6.86
N PHE A 9 -20.38 3.20 -6.08
CA PHE A 9 -20.52 3.07 -4.62
C PHE A 9 -19.62 4.06 -3.91
N ASN A 10 -20.14 4.84 -2.99
CA ASN A 10 -19.34 5.76 -2.18
C ASN A 10 -18.96 5.10 -0.86
N LEU A 11 -17.69 4.74 -0.71
CA LEU A 11 -17.13 4.10 0.48
C LEU A 11 -16.62 5.09 1.53
N ASN A 12 -16.66 6.39 1.28
CA ASN A 12 -16.07 7.38 2.20
C ASN A 12 -16.62 7.28 3.62
N GLN A 13 -17.90 6.95 3.77
CA GLN A 13 -18.52 6.84 5.09
C GLN A 13 -17.95 5.69 5.94
N ASP A 14 -17.44 4.64 5.26
CA ASP A 14 -16.95 3.43 5.92
C ASP A 14 -15.43 3.49 6.18
N VAL A 15 -14.69 4.22 5.33
CA VAL A 15 -13.21 4.09 5.29
C VAL A 15 -12.46 5.39 5.51
N LYS A 16 -13.08 6.56 5.27
CA LYS A 16 -12.46 7.88 5.44
C LYS A 16 -12.86 8.52 6.75
N GLU A 17 -11.88 8.93 7.55
CA GLU A 17 -12.11 9.71 8.76
C GLU A 17 -12.09 11.22 8.47
N GLU A 18 -12.71 12.02 9.34
CA GLU A 18 -12.84 13.47 9.19
C GLU A 18 -11.48 14.19 9.10
N TRP A 19 -10.46 13.68 9.79
CA TRP A 19 -9.11 14.26 9.75
C TRP A 19 -8.33 14.00 8.46
N MET A 20 -8.84 13.11 7.60
CA MET A 20 -8.19 12.79 6.31
C MET A 20 -8.56 13.86 5.28
N SER A 21 -7.60 14.68 4.87
CA SER A 21 -7.78 15.64 3.78
C SER A 21 -7.82 14.94 2.42
N PHE A 22 -7.07 13.85 2.27
CA PHE A 22 -7.07 12.99 1.09
C PHE A 22 -7.14 11.52 1.52
N CYS A 23 -7.92 10.74 0.79
CA CYS A 23 -7.92 9.28 0.84
C CYS A 23 -8.26 8.77 -0.56
N GLY A 24 -7.39 7.97 -1.13
CA GLY A 24 -7.57 7.42 -2.48
C GLY A 24 -7.04 6.00 -2.61
N THR A 25 -7.56 5.29 -3.60
CA THR A 25 -7.03 3.97 -3.96
C THR A 25 -5.65 4.12 -4.57
N SER A 26 -4.76 3.19 -4.23
CA SER A 26 -3.49 3.05 -4.95
C SER A 26 -3.76 2.60 -6.39
N PRO A 27 -2.89 2.98 -7.34
CA PRO A 27 -3.00 2.48 -8.70
C PRO A 27 -2.55 1.01 -8.83
N GLY A 28 -2.03 0.42 -7.76
CA GLY A 28 -1.73 -1.02 -7.70
C GLY A 28 -3.00 -1.88 -7.70
N THR A 29 -2.81 -3.17 -7.99
CA THR A 29 -3.89 -4.14 -8.08
C THR A 29 -4.46 -4.47 -6.69
N GLY A 30 -5.78 -4.46 -6.55
CA GLY A 30 -6.47 -5.12 -5.44
C GLY A 30 -6.39 -6.64 -5.58
N VAL A 31 -6.51 -7.36 -4.48
CA VAL A 31 -6.42 -8.81 -4.44
C VAL A 31 -7.65 -9.42 -3.76
N GLN A 32 -8.07 -10.59 -4.23
CA GLN A 32 -8.94 -11.46 -3.47
C GLN A 32 -8.07 -12.52 -2.81
N LEU A 33 -8.07 -12.56 -1.49
CA LEU A 33 -7.33 -13.56 -0.73
C LEU A 33 -7.98 -14.94 -0.85
N ARG A 34 -7.21 -15.99 -0.60
CA ARG A 34 -7.73 -17.39 -0.57
C ARG A 34 -8.85 -17.58 0.46
N SER A 35 -8.91 -16.75 1.49
CA SER A 35 -10.03 -16.69 2.43
C SER A 35 -11.33 -16.15 1.83
N GLY A 36 -11.27 -15.55 0.65
CA GLY A 36 -12.40 -14.84 0.01
C GLY A 36 -12.42 -13.34 0.30
N ARG A 37 -11.63 -12.83 1.28
CA ARG A 37 -11.53 -11.40 1.58
C ARG A 37 -11.04 -10.62 0.36
N LEU A 38 -11.71 -9.52 0.04
CA LEU A 38 -11.25 -8.54 -0.93
C LEU A 38 -10.38 -7.50 -0.23
N VAL A 39 -9.23 -7.18 -0.79
CA VAL A 39 -8.31 -6.16 -0.23
C VAL A 39 -7.87 -5.21 -1.33
N ILE A 40 -8.03 -3.91 -1.09
CA ILE A 40 -7.63 -2.84 -2.03
C ILE A 40 -6.63 -1.93 -1.33
N PRO A 41 -5.44 -1.69 -1.90
CA PRO A 41 -4.48 -0.78 -1.32
C PRO A 41 -4.96 0.66 -1.49
N ILE A 42 -4.81 1.44 -0.43
CA ILE A 42 -5.12 2.87 -0.37
C ILE A 42 -3.93 3.65 0.18
N TYR A 43 -3.97 4.96 0.01
CA TYR A 43 -3.08 5.87 0.71
C TYR A 43 -3.83 7.16 1.06
N TYR A 44 -3.44 7.78 2.16
CA TYR A 44 -4.11 8.96 2.68
C TYR A 44 -3.14 9.86 3.45
N ASN A 45 -3.54 11.09 3.70
CA ASN A 45 -2.83 12.01 4.57
C ASN A 45 -3.79 12.80 5.47
N GLY A 46 -3.25 13.32 6.56
CA GLY A 46 -3.95 14.25 7.45
C GLY A 46 -3.99 15.67 6.92
N ASP A 47 -4.67 16.54 7.65
CA ASP A 47 -4.87 17.95 7.30
C ASP A 47 -3.55 18.67 7.04
N HIS A 48 -3.50 19.34 5.88
CA HIS A 48 -2.40 20.21 5.44
C HIS A 48 -1.00 19.60 5.38
N LYS A 49 -0.86 18.30 5.65
CA LYS A 49 0.42 17.59 5.58
C LYS A 49 0.54 16.86 4.25
N ARG A 50 1.71 17.02 3.62
CA ARG A 50 2.03 16.38 2.35
C ARG A 50 2.53 14.94 2.52
N HIS A 51 2.58 14.43 3.76
CA HIS A 51 3.13 13.13 4.06
C HIS A 51 2.02 12.09 4.08
N PHE A 52 2.16 11.12 3.20
CA PHE A 52 1.18 10.07 3.02
C PHE A 52 1.51 8.82 3.85
N SER A 53 0.47 8.08 4.16
CA SER A 53 0.57 6.74 4.73
C SER A 53 -0.24 5.76 3.90
N ALA A 54 0.40 4.67 3.50
CA ALA A 54 -0.25 3.55 2.85
C ALA A 54 -1.09 2.76 3.87
N SER A 55 -2.15 2.14 3.38
CA SER A 55 -3.00 1.20 4.12
C SER A 55 -3.80 0.36 3.12
N VAL A 56 -4.83 -0.32 3.60
CA VAL A 56 -5.78 -1.04 2.77
C VAL A 56 -7.21 -0.78 3.21
N VAL A 57 -8.14 -1.01 2.31
CA VAL A 57 -9.53 -1.29 2.66
C VAL A 57 -9.83 -2.75 2.33
N TYR A 58 -10.66 -3.39 3.15
CA TYR A 58 -11.00 -4.79 2.95
C TYR A 58 -12.47 -5.07 3.19
N SER A 59 -12.96 -6.13 2.55
CA SER A 59 -14.33 -6.62 2.67
C SER A 59 -14.34 -8.13 2.85
N ASP A 60 -15.15 -8.62 3.80
CA ASP A 60 -15.35 -10.04 4.09
C ASP A 60 -16.68 -10.58 3.54
N ASP A 61 -17.48 -9.75 2.89
CA ASP A 61 -18.83 -10.04 2.43
C ASP A 61 -19.05 -9.77 0.93
N GLY A 62 -17.97 -9.93 0.15
CA GLY A 62 -18.02 -9.77 -1.31
C GLY A 62 -18.19 -8.32 -1.78
N GLY A 63 -17.82 -7.34 -0.95
CA GLY A 63 -17.87 -5.92 -1.26
C GLY A 63 -19.13 -5.20 -0.78
N ALA A 64 -19.99 -5.87 0.01
CA ALA A 64 -21.19 -5.25 0.56
C ALA A 64 -20.85 -4.24 1.66
N THR A 65 -19.88 -4.56 2.52
CA THR A 65 -19.33 -3.63 3.52
C THR A 65 -17.81 -3.58 3.46
N TRP A 66 -17.23 -2.45 3.83
CA TRP A 66 -15.80 -2.21 3.79
C TRP A 66 -15.28 -1.67 5.10
N LYS A 67 -14.07 -2.09 5.45
CA LYS A 67 -13.33 -1.61 6.62
C LYS A 67 -11.96 -1.14 6.18
N ARG A 68 -11.36 -0.24 6.95
CA ARG A 68 -9.97 0.18 6.73
C ARG A 68 -9.06 -0.55 7.72
N GLY A 69 -7.95 -1.09 7.22
CA GLY A 69 -6.84 -1.58 8.03
C GLY A 69 -6.01 -0.43 8.62
N LYS A 70 -5.18 -0.75 9.61
CA LYS A 70 -4.18 0.20 10.12
C LYS A 70 -3.15 0.53 9.04
N SER A 71 -2.48 1.66 9.20
CA SER A 71 -1.28 1.94 8.42
C SER A 71 -0.06 1.25 9.05
N PRO A 72 0.93 0.81 8.28
CA PRO A 72 2.22 0.39 8.84
C PRO A 72 2.99 1.54 9.52
N ASN A 73 2.53 2.78 9.41
CA ASN A 73 3.07 3.93 10.15
C ASN A 73 2.41 4.12 11.52
N ASP A 74 1.28 3.44 11.82
CA ASP A 74 0.58 3.62 13.09
C ASP A 74 1.30 2.89 14.22
N GLY A 75 1.92 3.63 15.14
CA GLY A 75 2.73 3.12 16.24
C GLY A 75 4.15 2.69 15.84
N ARG A 76 4.58 2.98 14.61
CA ARG A 76 5.93 2.67 14.15
C ARG A 76 6.98 3.54 14.85
N ILE A 77 8.09 2.92 15.24
CA ILE A 77 9.27 3.68 15.70
C ILE A 77 10.13 4.05 14.49
N PHE A 78 10.24 5.33 14.22
CA PHE A 78 11.07 5.88 13.16
C PHE A 78 12.08 6.87 13.76
N GLU A 79 13.38 6.61 13.58
CA GLU A 79 14.46 7.42 14.14
C GLU A 79 14.33 7.68 15.66
N GLY A 80 13.91 6.64 16.41
CA GLY A 80 13.75 6.68 17.86
C GLY A 80 12.49 7.39 18.35
N ARG A 81 11.58 7.78 17.47
CA ARG A 81 10.31 8.43 17.77
C ARG A 81 9.14 7.59 17.26
N GLU A 82 8.11 7.42 18.07
CA GLU A 82 6.86 6.85 17.61
C GLU A 82 6.17 7.81 16.63
N ILE A 83 5.72 7.27 15.51
CA ILE A 83 4.96 7.99 14.50
C ILE A 83 3.57 7.38 14.33
N ASP A 84 2.67 8.18 13.77
CA ASP A 84 1.30 7.82 13.50
C ASP A 84 0.87 8.45 12.17
N SER A 85 0.07 7.75 11.39
CA SER A 85 -0.37 8.22 10.07
C SER A 85 -1.15 9.55 10.13
N ARG A 86 -1.86 9.81 11.22
CA ARG A 86 -2.61 11.07 11.42
C ARG A 86 -1.72 12.26 11.64
N THR A 87 -0.57 12.06 12.29
CA THR A 87 0.33 13.13 12.70
C THR A 87 1.67 13.12 11.98
N LEU A 88 1.79 12.32 10.92
CA LEU A 88 3.05 12.13 10.19
C LEU A 88 3.61 13.47 9.68
N ASP A 89 4.77 13.86 10.19
CA ASP A 89 5.43 15.13 9.92
C ASP A 89 6.79 14.99 9.24
N THR A 90 7.18 13.78 8.85
CA THR A 90 8.45 13.50 8.18
C THR A 90 8.25 12.78 6.86
N GLU A 91 8.82 13.36 5.81
CA GLU A 91 8.78 12.79 4.45
C GLU A 91 9.51 11.46 4.36
N ALA A 92 10.59 11.28 5.12
CA ALA A 92 11.39 10.07 5.10
C ALA A 92 10.64 8.82 5.62
N ALA A 93 9.59 9.00 6.43
CA ALA A 93 8.74 7.91 6.89
C ALA A 93 7.49 7.72 6.02
N ALA A 94 7.23 8.63 5.07
CA ALA A 94 6.04 8.55 4.22
C ALA A 94 6.03 7.29 3.34
N THR A 95 4.85 6.69 3.25
CA THR A 95 4.53 5.57 2.37
C THR A 95 3.33 5.94 1.49
N HIS A 96 3.38 5.59 0.22
CA HIS A 96 2.40 6.06 -0.76
C HIS A 96 1.71 4.90 -1.47
N GLU A 97 1.55 5.04 -2.79
CA GLU A 97 0.92 4.04 -3.63
C GLU A 97 1.57 2.67 -3.41
N ALA A 98 0.74 1.67 -3.28
CA ALA A 98 1.16 0.32 -2.95
C ALA A 98 0.55 -0.72 -3.88
N THR A 99 1.16 -1.89 -3.92
CA THR A 99 0.63 -3.11 -4.51
C THR A 99 0.69 -4.25 -3.50
N LEU A 100 -0.16 -5.25 -3.68
CA LEU A 100 -0.37 -6.33 -2.73
C LEU A 100 -0.11 -7.70 -3.37
N ILE A 101 0.51 -8.59 -2.61
CA ILE A 101 0.71 -10.00 -2.99
C ILE A 101 0.35 -10.89 -1.80
N GLU A 102 -0.59 -11.82 -2.00
CA GLU A 102 -0.79 -12.91 -1.06
C GLU A 102 0.27 -13.98 -1.29
N ARG A 103 1.04 -14.29 -0.26
CA ARG A 103 2.10 -15.33 -0.27
C ARG A 103 1.50 -16.74 -0.10
N ALA A 104 2.31 -17.76 -0.34
CA ALA A 104 1.89 -19.16 -0.16
C ALA A 104 1.50 -19.49 1.28
N ASP A 105 2.14 -18.87 2.27
CA ASP A 105 1.82 -19.04 3.69
C ASP A 105 0.54 -18.29 4.14
N GLY A 106 -0.13 -17.57 3.24
CA GLY A 106 -1.33 -16.78 3.53
C GLY A 106 -1.04 -15.37 4.03
N SER A 107 0.20 -15.00 4.26
CA SER A 107 0.55 -13.63 4.61
C SER A 107 0.38 -12.70 3.40
N LEU A 108 0.07 -11.44 3.67
CA LEU A 108 -0.10 -10.41 2.66
C LEU A 108 1.12 -9.48 2.67
N LEU A 109 1.87 -9.46 1.57
CA LEU A 109 2.98 -8.55 1.36
C LEU A 109 2.48 -7.27 0.70
N MET A 110 2.82 -6.12 1.26
CA MET A 110 2.64 -4.82 0.64
C MET A 110 4.00 -4.26 0.21
N LEU A 111 4.09 -3.84 -1.06
CA LEU A 111 5.24 -3.12 -1.61
C LEU A 111 4.80 -1.69 -1.89
N MET A 112 5.53 -0.70 -1.36
CA MET A 112 5.10 0.68 -1.30
C MET A 112 6.13 1.62 -1.92
N ARG A 113 5.65 2.59 -2.70
CA ARG A 113 6.38 3.81 -2.97
C ARG A 113 6.66 4.54 -1.67
N ASN A 114 7.85 5.13 -1.55
CA ASN A 114 8.22 5.88 -0.37
C ASN A 114 9.21 7.00 -0.72
N GLN A 115 9.53 7.82 0.26
CA GLN A 115 10.49 8.93 0.12
C GLN A 115 11.71 8.76 1.04
N HIS A 116 11.92 7.55 1.54
CA HIS A 116 13.07 7.25 2.38
C HIS A 116 14.39 7.39 1.60
N PRO A 117 15.43 7.99 2.18
CA PRO A 117 16.69 8.25 1.48
C PRO A 117 17.47 6.99 1.07
N SER A 118 17.07 5.79 1.51
CA SER A 118 17.66 4.54 1.04
C SER A 118 17.48 4.31 -0.46
N GLY A 119 16.48 4.91 -1.10
CA GLY A 119 16.13 4.67 -2.49
C GLY A 119 15.73 3.21 -2.77
N LYS A 120 15.09 2.55 -1.81
CA LYS A 120 14.65 1.15 -1.88
C LYS A 120 13.14 1.04 -1.69
N VAL A 121 12.51 0.07 -2.34
CA VAL A 121 11.09 -0.20 -2.16
C VAL A 121 10.80 -0.53 -0.70
N ALA A 122 9.86 0.19 -0.10
CA ALA A 122 9.40 -0.10 1.25
C ALA A 122 8.45 -1.30 1.23
N THR A 123 8.58 -2.18 2.21
CA THR A 123 7.79 -3.41 2.34
C THR A 123 7.27 -3.58 3.76
N THR A 124 6.11 -4.22 3.87
CA THR A 124 5.54 -4.66 5.15
C THR A 124 4.70 -5.90 4.93
N VAL A 125 4.45 -6.66 5.99
CA VAL A 125 3.71 -7.92 5.93
C VAL A 125 2.56 -7.90 6.93
N SER A 126 1.40 -8.37 6.50
CA SER A 126 0.24 -8.64 7.34
C SER A 126 -0.02 -10.14 7.42
N ILE A 127 -0.33 -10.64 8.61
CA ILE A 127 -0.72 -12.04 8.86
C ILE A 127 -2.22 -12.17 9.15
N ASP A 128 -2.94 -11.09 9.15
CA ASP A 128 -4.38 -10.99 9.46
C ASP A 128 -5.21 -10.45 8.28
N GLY A 129 -4.65 -10.55 7.06
CA GLY A 129 -5.33 -10.13 5.84
C GLY A 129 -5.49 -8.62 5.69
N GLY A 130 -4.55 -7.83 6.20
CA GLY A 130 -4.48 -6.40 6.02
C GLY A 130 -5.04 -5.56 7.18
N GLU A 131 -5.42 -6.19 8.30
CA GLU A 131 -5.91 -5.44 9.47
C GLU A 131 -4.77 -4.72 10.19
N THR A 132 -3.63 -5.43 10.36
CA THR A 132 -2.41 -4.88 10.94
C THR A 132 -1.18 -5.27 10.13
N TRP A 133 -0.06 -4.58 10.37
CA TRP A 133 1.16 -4.71 9.59
C TRP A 133 2.39 -4.82 10.49
N SER A 134 3.40 -5.52 10.01
CA SER A 134 4.74 -5.51 10.59
C SER A 134 5.41 -4.14 10.42
N ASP A 135 6.55 -3.94 11.09
CA ASP A 135 7.40 -2.80 10.83
C ASP A 135 7.78 -2.70 9.35
N VAL A 136 7.89 -1.46 8.86
CA VAL A 136 8.34 -1.20 7.49
C VAL A 136 9.81 -1.57 7.35
N SER A 137 10.11 -2.37 6.35
CA SER A 137 11.47 -2.73 5.91
C SER A 137 11.70 -2.29 4.46
N PHE A 138 12.91 -2.48 3.96
CA PHE A 138 13.30 -2.05 2.61
C PHE A 138 13.92 -3.21 1.84
N ALA A 139 13.38 -3.49 0.65
CA ALA A 139 13.88 -4.52 -0.26
C ALA A 139 15.20 -4.06 -0.88
N GLN A 140 16.33 -4.59 -0.39
CA GLN A 140 17.68 -4.11 -0.75
C GLN A 140 18.00 -4.27 -2.24
N GLU A 141 17.42 -5.25 -2.89
CA GLU A 141 17.63 -5.56 -4.31
C GLU A 141 16.81 -4.68 -5.25
N ILE A 142 15.79 -3.98 -4.74
CA ILE A 142 14.83 -3.23 -5.57
C ILE A 142 15.02 -1.73 -5.35
N THR A 143 15.57 -1.06 -6.37
CA THR A 143 15.68 0.41 -6.38
C THR A 143 14.32 1.05 -6.58
N GLU A 144 14.03 2.09 -5.81
CA GLU A 144 12.83 2.91 -5.87
C GLU A 144 13.20 4.37 -6.13
N ILE A 145 12.47 5.06 -7.00
CA ILE A 145 12.74 6.44 -7.42
C ILE A 145 11.50 7.33 -7.40
N PHE A 146 10.70 7.22 -6.35
CA PHE A 146 9.43 7.93 -6.18
C PHE A 146 8.36 7.57 -7.22
N CYS A 147 8.29 6.28 -7.59
CA CYS A 147 7.27 5.79 -8.52
C CYS A 147 6.49 4.65 -7.88
N GLN A 148 5.20 4.57 -8.25
CA GLN A 148 4.38 3.46 -7.81
C GLN A 148 4.97 2.14 -8.28
N PRO A 149 5.06 1.13 -7.42
CA PRO A 149 5.32 -0.25 -7.82
C PRO A 149 4.04 -0.93 -8.30
N ASN A 150 4.19 -1.93 -9.14
CA ASN A 150 3.14 -2.89 -9.39
C ASN A 150 3.69 -4.31 -9.35
N ALA A 151 2.91 -5.24 -8.80
CA ALA A 151 3.28 -6.64 -8.68
C ALA A 151 2.07 -7.52 -8.94
N VAL A 152 2.28 -8.60 -9.68
CA VAL A 152 1.25 -9.59 -9.97
C VAL A 152 1.80 -10.99 -9.78
N PRO A 153 1.04 -11.92 -9.20
CA PRO A 153 1.40 -13.33 -9.18
C PRO A 153 1.53 -13.86 -10.62
N TRP A 154 2.61 -14.59 -10.86
CA TRP A 154 2.87 -15.22 -12.17
C TRP A 154 3.39 -16.64 -11.97
N PRO A 155 2.56 -17.54 -11.40
CA PRO A 155 2.98 -18.89 -11.07
C PRO A 155 3.35 -19.69 -12.32
N THR A 156 4.37 -20.55 -12.19
CA THR A 156 4.73 -21.58 -13.17
C THR A 156 4.85 -22.91 -12.45
N GLU A 157 4.89 -24.03 -13.19
CA GLU A 157 5.09 -25.36 -12.58
C GLU A 157 6.39 -25.42 -11.77
N GLU A 158 7.47 -24.79 -12.27
CA GLU A 158 8.78 -24.77 -11.62
C GLU A 158 8.86 -23.78 -10.44
N CYS A 159 8.03 -22.74 -10.47
CA CYS A 159 8.03 -21.69 -9.44
C CYS A 159 6.60 -21.19 -9.17
N PRO A 160 5.84 -21.91 -8.33
CA PRO A 160 4.43 -21.56 -8.04
C PRO A 160 4.25 -20.23 -7.29
N GLU A 161 5.32 -19.71 -6.69
CA GLU A 161 5.32 -18.44 -5.96
C GLU A 161 5.91 -17.26 -6.77
N ARG A 162 6.11 -17.45 -8.06
CA ARG A 162 6.68 -16.41 -8.91
C ARG A 162 5.79 -15.19 -8.94
N VAL A 163 6.42 -14.03 -8.79
CA VAL A 163 5.81 -12.71 -8.91
C VAL A 163 6.54 -11.93 -10.00
N VAL A 164 5.79 -11.28 -10.86
CA VAL A 164 6.34 -10.26 -11.75
C VAL A 164 6.18 -8.91 -11.06
N PHE A 165 7.30 -8.21 -10.90
CA PHE A 165 7.36 -6.88 -10.30
C PHE A 165 7.82 -5.85 -11.32
N ALA A 166 7.14 -4.71 -11.38
CA ALA A 166 7.45 -3.60 -12.25
C ALA A 166 7.51 -2.29 -11.47
N ASN A 167 8.60 -1.58 -11.59
CA ASN A 167 8.75 -0.22 -11.09
C ASN A 167 9.79 0.54 -11.91
N ALA A 168 9.85 1.85 -11.72
CA ALA A 168 10.93 2.66 -12.27
C ALA A 168 12.20 2.45 -11.40
N SER A 169 13.30 1.99 -12.01
CA SER A 169 14.53 1.63 -11.30
C SER A 169 15.73 2.54 -11.60
N GLN A 170 15.59 3.49 -12.50
CA GLN A 170 16.70 4.33 -12.94
C GLN A 170 16.59 5.72 -12.34
N MET A 171 17.51 6.05 -11.43
CA MET A 171 17.74 7.42 -10.99
C MET A 171 18.31 8.24 -12.17
N ARG A 172 17.44 8.85 -12.96
CA ARG A 172 17.88 10.02 -13.69
C ARG A 172 17.67 11.24 -12.79
N PRO A 173 18.61 12.18 -12.74
CA PRO A 173 18.35 13.43 -12.05
C PRO A 173 17.04 13.98 -12.57
N TYR A 174 16.10 14.20 -11.67
CA TYR A 174 14.85 14.90 -11.97
C TYR A 174 15.28 16.21 -12.65
N ARG A 175 15.01 16.38 -13.92
CA ARG A 175 15.20 17.67 -14.56
C ARG A 175 14.19 18.57 -13.90
N GLY A 176 14.67 19.32 -12.91
CA GLY A 176 13.90 20.37 -12.31
C GLY A 176 13.28 21.19 -13.44
N ARG A 177 12.02 21.49 -13.33
CA ARG A 177 11.41 22.47 -14.21
C ARG A 177 12.18 23.76 -13.99
N GLY A 178 13.03 24.09 -14.96
CA GLY A 178 13.53 25.45 -15.09
C GLY A 178 12.42 26.36 -15.55
#